data_1d077e08abda070ac4119218a8e40989
#
_entry.id   1d077e08abda070ac4119218a8e40989
#
_cell.length_a   1.000
_cell.length_b   1.000
_cell.length_c   1.000
_cell.angle_alpha   90.00
_cell.angle_beta   90.00
_cell.angle_gamma   90.00
#
_symmetry.space_group_name_H-M   'P 1'
#
loop_
_entity.id
_entity.type
_entity.pdbx_description
1 polymer ?
#
loop_
_entity_poly.entity_id
_entity_poly.type
_entity_poly.pdbx_seq_one_letter_code
_entity_poly.pdbx_strand_id
1 'polypeptide(L)'
;MGSDTDPIDPPIPVPDVPGADVPPGADGLPPLSALSPHERRVVVACAAGDIALRTWVSSLLAATAAPVVVATTLRHTESGSERANLNFYAELAAEHDPAKSFPAPTEPPRVSSRPAGPLARWIARGTVDNISFPSSFTAINPAMRERWNAWGSNNTVRAQHWRHDDGPRPTLCVIHGFMGSSYLANGRFFSMPWYYRSGYDVLLFTLPFHGQRAEKCSPFSGFGYFAGGLSGFAESMAQAVHDFRSVIDHLRHTGVERIALTGLSLGGYTSALVASVDDRLEAVIPNCPVVTPATMFDQWFPANKLVGLGLALSSINRDDLNAGLAYHCPLNYRPQLPKDRRMIITGLADRMAPPGQAVLLWEHWDRCALHWFPGSHVLHTSQLDYLRRMTSFLNGFMLD
;
A
#
# COMPACT_ATOMS: atom_id res chain seq x y z
N MET A 1 -12.15 -11.86 -41.80
CA MET A 1 -12.49 -11.90 -40.39
C MET A 1 -11.51 -10.91 -39.75
N GLY A 2 -11.96 -9.69 -39.56
CA GLY A 2 -11.15 -8.61 -38.98
C GLY A 2 -11.11 -8.75 -37.47
N SER A 3 -9.93 -8.70 -36.90
CA SER A 3 -9.72 -8.55 -35.48
C SER A 3 -10.00 -7.08 -35.10
N ASP A 4 -11.15 -6.82 -34.49
CA ASP A 4 -11.40 -5.57 -33.79
C ASP A 4 -10.46 -5.53 -32.58
N THR A 5 -9.33 -4.87 -32.75
CA THR A 5 -8.56 -4.37 -31.62
C THR A 5 -9.21 -3.05 -31.24
N ASP A 6 -9.95 -3.04 -30.14
CA ASP A 6 -10.41 -1.81 -29.51
C ASP A 6 -9.21 -0.85 -29.38
N PRO A 7 -9.37 0.44 -29.73
CA PRO A 7 -8.32 1.41 -29.57
C PRO A 7 -7.95 1.49 -28.10
N ILE A 8 -6.66 1.27 -27.79
CA ILE A 8 -6.11 1.47 -26.45
C ILE A 8 -6.36 2.95 -26.11
N ASP A 9 -7.23 3.21 -25.15
CA ASP A 9 -7.43 4.55 -24.65
C ASP A 9 -6.07 5.16 -24.27
N PRO A 10 -5.82 6.43 -24.62
CA PRO A 10 -4.57 7.09 -24.29
C PRO A 10 -4.35 7.00 -22.78
N PRO A 11 -3.08 6.88 -22.33
CA PRO A 11 -2.76 6.84 -20.90
C PRO A 11 -3.40 8.05 -20.23
N ILE A 12 -4.15 7.78 -19.14
CA ILE A 12 -4.69 8.86 -18.31
C ILE A 12 -3.46 9.64 -17.84
N PRO A 13 -3.27 10.91 -18.23
CA PRO A 13 -2.16 11.69 -17.72
C PRO A 13 -2.27 11.64 -16.20
N VAL A 14 -1.18 11.30 -15.50
CA VAL A 14 -1.12 11.44 -14.04
C VAL A 14 -1.48 12.89 -13.76
N PRO A 15 -2.68 13.18 -13.28
CA PRO A 15 -3.14 14.55 -13.27
C PRO A 15 -2.18 15.36 -12.41
N ASP A 16 -1.80 16.55 -12.85
CA ASP A 16 -1.33 17.64 -11.99
C ASP A 16 -2.51 18.04 -11.06
N VAL A 17 -2.92 17.07 -10.24
CA VAL A 17 -3.93 17.35 -9.23
C VAL A 17 -3.18 18.01 -8.09
N PRO A 18 -3.41 19.29 -7.83
CA PRO A 18 -2.99 19.89 -6.59
C PRO A 18 -3.66 19.05 -5.51
N GLY A 19 -2.89 18.16 -4.88
CA GLY A 19 -3.43 17.16 -3.95
C GLY A 19 -3.84 17.74 -2.62
N ALA A 20 -4.10 19.04 -2.55
CA ALA A 20 -4.42 19.69 -1.31
C ALA A 20 -5.90 19.54 -0.95
N ASP A 21 -6.77 19.89 -1.85
CA ASP A 21 -8.15 20.13 -1.50
C ASP A 21 -9.02 19.66 -2.67
N VAL A 22 -9.27 18.33 -2.73
CA VAL A 22 -10.51 17.94 -3.37
C VAL A 22 -11.60 18.54 -2.49
N PRO A 23 -12.28 19.60 -2.97
CA PRO A 23 -13.25 20.26 -2.12
C PRO A 23 -14.32 19.23 -1.74
N PRO A 24 -14.81 19.28 -0.51
CA PRO A 24 -16.00 18.53 -0.14
C PRO A 24 -17.09 18.82 -1.19
N GLY A 25 -17.56 17.78 -1.86
CA GLY A 25 -18.47 17.92 -2.99
C GLY A 25 -17.91 17.43 -4.33
N ALA A 26 -16.66 16.94 -4.37
CA ALA A 26 -16.22 16.13 -5.48
C ALA A 26 -17.11 14.88 -5.61
N ASP A 27 -17.34 14.45 -6.84
CA ASP A 27 -18.15 13.25 -7.09
C ASP A 27 -17.70 12.09 -6.19
N GLY A 28 -18.68 11.47 -5.51
CA GLY A 28 -18.45 10.37 -4.57
C GLY A 28 -18.25 10.74 -3.10
N LEU A 29 -17.94 12.00 -2.76
CA LEU A 29 -17.81 12.47 -1.37
C LEU A 29 -18.86 13.51 -1.00
N PRO A 30 -19.39 13.51 0.24
CA PRO A 30 -20.39 14.51 0.63
C PRO A 30 -19.73 15.88 0.78
N PRO A 31 -20.43 16.97 0.40
CA PRO A 31 -20.00 18.30 0.77
C PRO A 31 -20.11 18.48 2.30
N LEU A 32 -19.24 19.30 2.89
CA LEU A 32 -19.26 19.55 4.34
C LEU A 32 -20.62 20.08 4.83
N SER A 33 -21.38 20.75 3.95
CA SER A 33 -22.74 21.23 4.25
C SER A 33 -23.74 20.09 4.46
N ALA A 34 -23.52 18.93 3.88
CA ALA A 34 -24.39 17.75 4.05
C ALA A 34 -24.11 16.99 5.35
N LEU A 35 -22.99 17.26 6.03
CA LEU A 35 -22.65 16.63 7.30
C LEU A 35 -23.44 17.26 8.45
N SER A 36 -23.78 16.45 9.47
CA SER A 36 -24.33 16.94 10.72
C SER A 36 -23.35 17.89 11.45
N PRO A 37 -23.82 18.77 12.36
CA PRO A 37 -22.94 19.62 13.16
C PRO A 37 -21.91 18.84 13.99
N HIS A 38 -22.25 17.63 14.39
CA HIS A 38 -21.33 16.75 15.11
C HIS A 38 -20.22 16.24 14.20
N GLU A 39 -20.57 15.67 13.05
CA GLU A 39 -19.61 15.16 12.06
C GLU A 39 -18.66 16.26 11.57
N ARG A 40 -19.16 17.46 11.30
CA ARG A 40 -18.31 18.61 10.94
C ARG A 40 -17.24 18.91 11.99
N ARG A 41 -17.62 18.89 13.28
CA ARG A 41 -16.66 19.09 14.39
C ARG A 41 -15.63 17.97 14.44
N VAL A 42 -16.07 16.73 14.26
CA VAL A 42 -15.16 15.57 14.18
C VAL A 42 -14.18 15.73 13.03
N VAL A 43 -14.64 16.06 11.83
CA VAL A 43 -13.78 16.28 10.65
C VAL A 43 -12.72 17.34 10.95
N VAL A 44 -13.11 18.50 11.51
CA VAL A 44 -12.16 19.59 11.82
C VAL A 44 -11.14 19.16 12.86
N ALA A 45 -11.59 18.52 13.95
CA ALA A 45 -10.69 18.09 15.03
C ALA A 45 -9.72 16.98 14.56
N CYS A 46 -10.23 15.98 13.81
CA CYS A 46 -9.41 14.91 13.27
C CYS A 46 -8.41 15.41 12.23
N ALA A 47 -8.81 16.35 11.37
CA ALA A 47 -7.92 16.96 10.38
C ALA A 47 -6.76 17.71 11.04
N ALA A 48 -6.99 18.43 12.12
CA ALA A 48 -5.93 19.09 12.89
C ALA A 48 -4.93 18.09 13.48
N GLY A 49 -5.44 16.98 14.04
CA GLY A 49 -4.60 15.87 14.53
C GLY A 49 -3.75 15.23 13.43
N ASP A 50 -4.34 14.99 12.26
CA ASP A 50 -3.62 14.43 11.12
C ASP A 50 -2.53 15.38 10.58
N ILE A 51 -2.79 16.68 10.54
CA ILE A 51 -1.77 17.68 10.15
C ILE A 51 -0.58 17.63 11.12
N ALA A 52 -0.84 17.55 12.42
CA ALA A 52 0.22 17.45 13.43
C ALA A 52 1.03 16.15 13.24
N LEU A 53 0.35 15.01 13.08
CA LEU A 53 0.98 13.70 12.85
C LEU A 53 1.77 13.70 11.54
N ARG A 54 1.20 14.20 10.45
CA ARG A 54 1.88 14.32 9.15
C ARG A 54 3.15 15.16 9.26
N THR A 55 3.08 16.31 9.95
CA THR A 55 4.24 17.18 10.16
C THR A 55 5.33 16.47 10.96
N TRP A 56 4.96 15.72 11.99
CA TRP A 56 5.90 14.94 12.79
C TRP A 56 6.57 13.82 11.94
N VAL A 57 5.81 13.01 11.23
CA VAL A 57 6.35 11.95 10.36
C VAL A 57 7.22 12.55 9.26
N SER A 58 6.76 13.63 8.62
CA SER A 58 7.50 14.35 7.58
C SER A 58 8.81 14.93 8.10
N SER A 59 8.84 15.46 9.33
CA SER A 59 10.06 15.95 9.98
C SER A 59 11.05 14.82 10.26
N LEU A 60 10.55 13.66 10.70
CA LEU A 60 11.39 12.47 10.91
C LEU A 60 12.01 11.98 9.59
N LEU A 61 11.21 11.91 8.53
CA LEU A 61 11.67 11.55 7.18
C LEU A 61 12.72 12.54 6.68
N ALA A 62 12.47 13.85 6.81
CA ALA A 62 13.41 14.87 6.40
C ALA A 62 14.74 14.78 7.17
N ALA A 63 14.69 14.62 8.49
CA ALA A 63 15.88 14.52 9.32
C ALA A 63 16.74 13.29 8.99
N THR A 64 16.11 12.16 8.68
CA THR A 64 16.81 10.90 8.36
C THR A 64 17.27 10.83 6.91
N ALA A 65 16.56 11.46 5.97
CA ALA A 65 16.91 11.48 4.55
C ALA A 65 17.90 12.59 4.20
N ALA A 66 17.92 13.71 4.94
CA ALA A 66 18.79 14.86 4.63
C ALA A 66 20.29 14.50 4.48
N PRO A 67 20.92 13.69 5.35
CA PRO A 67 22.32 13.31 5.17
C PRO A 67 22.55 12.51 3.87
N VAL A 68 21.59 11.67 3.48
CA VAL A 68 21.66 10.87 2.26
C VAL A 68 21.54 11.77 1.03
N VAL A 69 20.57 12.67 1.01
CA VAL A 69 20.36 13.62 -0.09
C VAL A 69 21.60 14.50 -0.27
N VAL A 70 22.16 15.03 0.82
CA VAL A 70 23.39 15.85 0.74
C VAL A 70 24.58 15.01 0.25
N ALA A 71 24.77 13.80 0.73
CA ALA A 71 25.88 12.96 0.31
C ALA A 71 25.79 12.55 -1.16
N THR A 72 24.59 12.22 -1.67
CA THR A 72 24.37 11.83 -3.07
C THR A 72 24.48 13.02 -4.03
N THR A 73 24.07 14.23 -3.61
CA THR A 73 24.22 15.44 -4.44
C THR A 73 25.67 15.91 -4.53
N LEU A 74 26.47 15.70 -3.49
CA LEU A 74 27.91 15.98 -3.53
C LEU A 74 28.68 14.99 -4.40
N ARG A 75 28.14 13.82 -4.67
CA ARG A 75 28.69 12.79 -5.57
C ARG A 75 27.98 12.82 -6.90
N HIS A 76 28.35 13.74 -7.79
CA HIS A 76 27.73 13.92 -9.11
C HIS A 76 27.54 12.64 -9.94
N THR A 77 28.32 11.58 -9.69
CA THR A 77 28.21 10.27 -10.35
C THR A 77 26.97 9.51 -9.95
N GLU A 78 26.46 9.67 -8.70
CA GLU A 78 25.28 8.96 -8.21
C GLU A 78 23.96 9.59 -8.71
N SER A 79 23.94 10.90 -8.95
CA SER A 79 22.77 11.58 -9.52
C SER A 79 22.47 11.13 -10.96
N GLY A 80 23.49 10.90 -11.77
CA GLY A 80 23.32 10.37 -13.13
C GLY A 80 22.81 8.92 -13.14
N SER A 81 23.24 8.10 -12.18
CA SER A 81 22.75 6.72 -12.05
C SER A 81 21.30 6.66 -11.58
N GLU A 82 20.87 7.52 -10.66
CA GLU A 82 19.48 7.56 -10.19
C GLU A 82 18.52 8.00 -11.32
N ARG A 83 18.91 8.98 -12.13
CA ARG A 83 18.15 9.35 -13.33
C ARG A 83 18.02 8.20 -14.33
N ALA A 84 19.11 7.47 -14.57
CA ALA A 84 19.07 6.29 -15.45
C ALA A 84 18.15 5.20 -14.90
N ASN A 85 18.16 4.99 -13.58
CA ASN A 85 17.26 4.05 -12.94
C ASN A 85 15.79 4.49 -13.06
N LEU A 86 15.49 5.79 -12.87
CA LEU A 86 14.12 6.30 -13.03
C LEU A 86 13.63 6.14 -14.48
N ASN A 87 14.50 6.36 -15.45
CA ASN A 87 14.15 6.13 -16.86
C ASN A 87 13.82 4.65 -17.11
N PHE A 88 14.55 3.71 -16.52
CA PHE A 88 14.23 2.28 -16.60
C PHE A 88 12.80 1.98 -16.11
N TYR A 89 12.41 2.52 -14.95
CA TYR A 89 11.04 2.33 -14.45
C TYR A 89 10.01 3.09 -15.29
N ALA A 90 10.34 4.25 -15.83
CA ALA A 90 9.46 5.00 -16.72
C ALA A 90 9.19 4.24 -18.03
N GLU A 91 10.20 3.57 -18.58
CA GLU A 91 10.04 2.71 -19.76
C GLU A 91 9.09 1.54 -19.48
N LEU A 92 9.24 0.85 -18.34
CA LEU A 92 8.31 -0.21 -17.92
C LEU A 92 6.89 0.32 -17.70
N ALA A 93 6.77 1.49 -17.07
CA ALA A 93 5.47 2.13 -16.83
C ALA A 93 4.74 2.46 -18.14
N ALA A 94 5.47 2.93 -19.14
CA ALA A 94 4.93 3.31 -20.46
C ALA A 94 4.36 2.12 -21.25
N GLU A 95 4.76 0.90 -20.93
CA GLU A 95 4.20 -0.31 -21.54
C GLU A 95 2.80 -0.65 -21.00
N HIS A 96 2.40 -0.12 -19.85
CA HIS A 96 1.15 -0.44 -19.14
C HIS A 96 0.90 -1.96 -18.95
N ASP A 97 1.96 -2.76 -19.01
CA ASP A 97 1.93 -4.21 -18.86
C ASP A 97 2.27 -4.62 -17.42
N PRO A 98 1.27 -5.00 -16.59
CA PRO A 98 1.52 -5.37 -15.21
C PRO A 98 2.35 -6.66 -15.08
N ALA A 99 2.32 -7.57 -16.07
CA ALA A 99 3.08 -8.81 -16.01
C ALA A 99 4.58 -8.57 -16.22
N LYS A 100 4.95 -7.58 -17.04
CA LYS A 100 6.34 -7.16 -17.21
C LYS A 100 6.83 -6.32 -16.04
N SER A 101 6.00 -5.41 -15.56
CA SER A 101 6.35 -4.54 -14.43
C SER A 101 6.48 -5.30 -13.11
N PHE A 102 5.61 -6.31 -12.90
CA PHE A 102 5.56 -7.11 -11.67
C PHE A 102 5.52 -8.60 -11.98
N PRO A 103 6.65 -9.22 -12.35
CA PRO A 103 6.71 -10.66 -12.65
C PRO A 103 6.18 -11.50 -11.49
N ALA A 104 5.42 -12.54 -11.82
CA ALA A 104 4.90 -13.46 -10.81
C ALA A 104 6.03 -14.31 -10.19
N PRO A 105 5.89 -14.74 -8.93
CA PRO A 105 6.71 -15.82 -8.38
C PRO A 105 6.62 -17.07 -9.27
N THR A 106 7.74 -17.76 -9.44
CA THR A 106 7.81 -18.96 -10.31
C THR A 106 7.45 -20.25 -9.58
N GLU A 107 7.62 -20.26 -8.26
CA GLU A 107 7.39 -21.42 -7.41
C GLU A 107 6.72 -21.03 -6.09
N PRO A 108 5.83 -21.89 -5.54
CA PRO A 108 5.29 -21.67 -4.20
C PRO A 108 6.39 -21.65 -3.15
N PRO A 109 6.32 -20.77 -2.14
CA PRO A 109 7.35 -20.63 -1.12
C PRO A 109 7.37 -21.83 -0.16
N ARG A 110 8.57 -22.19 0.32
CA ARG A 110 8.73 -23.14 1.44
C ARG A 110 8.54 -22.39 2.75
N VAL A 111 7.34 -22.46 3.31
CA VAL A 111 6.96 -21.70 4.50
C VAL A 111 7.34 -22.42 5.79
N SER A 112 8.02 -21.70 6.67
CA SER A 112 8.23 -22.11 8.07
C SER A 112 7.13 -21.47 8.92
N SER A 113 6.48 -22.29 9.75
CA SER A 113 5.44 -21.85 10.66
C SER A 113 5.88 -22.06 12.12
N ARG A 114 5.58 -21.09 12.99
CA ARG A 114 5.83 -21.16 14.44
C ARG A 114 4.63 -20.59 15.19
N PRO A 115 4.17 -21.23 16.26
CA PRO A 115 3.09 -20.68 17.08
C PRO A 115 3.41 -19.24 17.54
N ALA A 116 2.44 -18.36 17.43
CA ALA A 116 2.56 -17.00 17.95
C ALA A 116 2.56 -16.99 19.49
N GLY A 117 2.97 -15.85 20.06
CA GLY A 117 2.99 -15.69 21.52
C GLY A 117 1.62 -15.91 22.18
N PRO A 118 1.59 -16.24 23.49
CA PRO A 118 0.36 -16.60 24.21
C PRO A 118 -0.74 -15.53 24.11
N LEU A 119 -0.37 -14.24 24.13
CA LEU A 119 -1.32 -13.14 24.04
C LEU A 119 -2.08 -13.11 22.72
N ALA A 120 -1.39 -13.32 21.59
CA ALA A 120 -2.04 -13.36 20.28
C ALA A 120 -3.06 -14.50 20.20
N ARG A 121 -2.68 -15.69 20.64
CA ARG A 121 -3.55 -16.88 20.70
C ARG A 121 -4.75 -16.68 21.63
N TRP A 122 -4.53 -16.03 22.78
CA TRP A 122 -5.61 -15.71 23.72
C TRP A 122 -6.62 -14.73 23.10
N ILE A 123 -6.16 -13.71 22.36
CA ILE A 123 -7.02 -12.73 21.69
C ILE A 123 -7.82 -13.39 20.56
N ALA A 124 -7.20 -14.23 19.76
CA ALA A 124 -7.83 -14.95 18.66
C ALA A 124 -8.82 -16.01 19.19
N ARG A 125 -8.51 -16.67 20.29
CA ARG A 125 -9.17 -17.88 20.77
C ARG A 125 -9.13 -19.03 19.76
N GLY A 126 -8.00 -19.18 19.07
CA GLY A 126 -7.76 -20.15 18.01
C GLY A 126 -6.29 -20.27 17.69
N THR A 127 -5.97 -20.94 16.61
CA THR A 127 -4.58 -21.12 16.16
C THR A 127 -4.04 -19.84 15.53
N VAL A 128 -2.92 -19.35 16.04
CA VAL A 128 -2.19 -18.18 15.49
C VAL A 128 -0.74 -18.57 15.29
N ASP A 129 -0.29 -18.47 14.06
CA ASP A 129 1.07 -18.79 13.66
C ASP A 129 1.79 -17.57 13.06
N ASN A 130 3.06 -17.43 13.39
CA ASN A 130 3.98 -16.56 12.64
C ASN A 130 4.61 -17.39 11.54
N ILE A 131 4.33 -17.03 10.29
CA ILE A 131 4.87 -17.68 9.11
C ILE A 131 6.03 -16.86 8.52
N SER A 132 7.01 -17.55 7.97
CA SER A 132 8.14 -16.92 7.30
C SER A 132 8.73 -17.79 6.21
N PHE A 133 9.29 -17.16 5.18
CA PHE A 133 10.00 -17.84 4.09
C PHE A 133 10.99 -16.87 3.43
N PRO A 134 12.06 -17.37 2.77
CA PRO A 134 12.95 -16.54 1.97
C PRO A 134 12.17 -15.89 0.81
N SER A 135 12.35 -14.59 0.60
CA SER A 135 11.85 -13.93 -0.61
C SER A 135 12.59 -14.44 -1.84
N SER A 136 11.87 -14.84 -2.86
CA SER A 136 12.43 -15.15 -4.18
C SER A 136 12.55 -13.93 -5.09
N PHE A 137 12.21 -12.74 -4.58
CA PHE A 137 12.27 -11.50 -5.33
C PHE A 137 13.69 -11.18 -5.77
N THR A 138 13.82 -10.87 -7.03
CA THR A 138 15.03 -10.30 -7.61
C THR A 138 14.70 -8.89 -8.09
N ALA A 139 15.53 -7.91 -7.73
CA ALA A 139 15.29 -6.52 -8.13
C ALA A 139 15.06 -6.43 -9.64
N ILE A 140 13.98 -5.72 -10.02
CA ILE A 140 13.52 -5.59 -11.41
C ILE A 140 14.59 -4.86 -12.23
N ASN A 141 15.12 -3.75 -11.69
CA ASN A 141 16.23 -3.06 -12.31
C ASN A 141 17.53 -3.81 -12.05
N PRO A 142 18.24 -4.29 -13.09
CA PRO A 142 19.51 -4.99 -12.93
C PRO A 142 20.57 -4.21 -12.13
N ALA A 143 20.58 -2.89 -12.23
CA ALA A 143 21.50 -2.03 -11.48
C ALA A 143 21.27 -2.04 -9.97
N MET A 144 20.08 -2.46 -9.52
CA MET A 144 19.72 -2.50 -8.09
C MET A 144 19.96 -3.88 -7.45
N ARG A 145 20.27 -4.93 -8.23
CA ARG A 145 20.33 -6.33 -7.76
C ARG A 145 21.35 -6.57 -6.67
N GLU A 146 22.58 -6.09 -6.84
CA GLU A 146 23.63 -6.26 -5.85
C GLU A 146 23.23 -5.66 -4.50
N ARG A 147 22.78 -4.40 -4.54
CA ARG A 147 22.30 -3.69 -3.35
C ARG A 147 21.12 -4.42 -2.71
N TRP A 148 20.18 -4.92 -3.53
CA TRP A 148 18.97 -5.58 -3.03
C TRP A 148 19.27 -6.91 -2.35
N ASN A 149 20.18 -7.68 -2.90
CA ASN A 149 20.63 -8.95 -2.34
C ASN A 149 21.36 -8.80 -0.99
N ALA A 150 21.92 -7.62 -0.72
CA ALA A 150 22.61 -7.34 0.56
C ALA A 150 21.64 -7.17 1.76
N TRP A 151 20.33 -6.99 1.53
CA TRP A 151 19.33 -6.80 2.59
C TRP A 151 18.93 -8.13 3.24
N GLY A 152 19.58 -8.49 4.35
CA GLY A 152 19.37 -9.79 5.00
C GLY A 152 18.02 -9.95 5.68
N SER A 153 17.61 -8.98 6.51
CA SER A 153 16.34 -9.03 7.24
C SER A 153 15.15 -8.84 6.31
N ASN A 154 15.26 -7.93 5.35
CA ASN A 154 14.22 -7.61 4.38
C ASN A 154 13.88 -8.82 3.49
N ASN A 155 14.88 -9.62 3.10
CA ASN A 155 14.72 -10.76 2.20
C ASN A 155 14.11 -12.01 2.88
N THR A 156 13.56 -11.85 4.09
CA THR A 156 12.73 -12.86 4.74
C THR A 156 11.29 -12.34 4.83
N VAL A 157 10.40 -12.92 4.05
CA VAL A 157 8.95 -12.61 4.12
C VAL A 157 8.40 -13.07 5.46
N ARG A 158 7.53 -12.26 6.05
CA ARG A 158 6.92 -12.53 7.34
C ARG A 158 5.45 -12.15 7.33
N ALA A 159 4.63 -13.00 7.96
CA ALA A 159 3.22 -12.73 8.20
C ALA A 159 2.75 -13.42 9.48
N GLN A 160 1.62 -13.00 10.02
CA GLN A 160 0.93 -13.68 11.09
C GLN A 160 -0.41 -14.17 10.57
N HIS A 161 -0.68 -15.49 10.72
CA HIS A 161 -1.88 -16.13 10.21
C HIS A 161 -2.74 -16.64 11.37
N TRP A 162 -3.96 -16.17 11.44
CA TRP A 162 -4.99 -16.59 12.39
C TRP A 162 -5.89 -17.59 11.67
N ARG A 163 -5.92 -18.82 12.14
CA ARG A 163 -6.64 -19.92 11.48
C ARG A 163 -7.64 -20.57 12.43
N HIS A 164 -8.76 -21.00 11.89
CA HIS A 164 -9.68 -21.89 12.57
C HIS A 164 -9.13 -23.34 12.53
N ASP A 165 -9.54 -24.14 13.51
CA ASP A 165 -9.01 -25.51 13.67
C ASP A 165 -9.77 -26.55 12.83
N ASP A 166 -10.89 -26.17 12.19
CA ASP A 166 -11.78 -27.04 11.40
C ASP A 166 -11.44 -27.08 9.91
N GLY A 167 -10.30 -26.53 9.50
CA GLY A 167 -9.79 -26.53 8.13
C GLY A 167 -9.60 -25.13 7.56
N PRO A 168 -9.08 -25.03 6.33
CA PRO A 168 -8.86 -23.75 5.67
C PRO A 168 -10.19 -23.06 5.40
N ARG A 169 -10.27 -21.76 5.74
CA ARG A 169 -11.44 -20.92 5.50
C ARG A 169 -11.12 -19.80 4.53
N PRO A 170 -12.14 -19.14 3.96
CA PRO A 170 -11.95 -17.89 3.24
C PRO A 170 -11.08 -16.94 4.06
N THR A 171 -10.01 -16.42 3.46
CA THR A 171 -8.97 -15.69 4.18
C THR A 171 -8.97 -14.22 3.79
N LEU A 172 -9.11 -13.34 4.80
CA LEU A 172 -8.89 -11.91 4.65
C LEU A 172 -7.41 -11.58 4.92
N CYS A 173 -6.70 -11.19 3.88
CA CYS A 173 -5.34 -10.67 3.99
C CYS A 173 -5.36 -9.18 4.32
N VAL A 174 -4.47 -8.77 5.24
CA VAL A 174 -4.37 -7.40 5.72
C VAL A 174 -2.94 -6.90 5.52
N ILE A 175 -2.78 -5.73 4.90
CA ILE A 175 -1.48 -5.06 4.74
C ILE A 175 -1.49 -3.77 5.57
N HIS A 176 -0.51 -3.65 6.48
CA HIS A 176 -0.39 -2.48 7.36
C HIS A 176 0.10 -1.22 6.62
N GLY A 177 -0.07 -0.05 7.23
CA GLY A 177 0.45 1.23 6.74
C GLY A 177 1.94 1.43 7.02
N PHE A 178 2.47 2.54 6.52
CA PHE A 178 3.85 2.98 6.82
C PHE A 178 4.09 3.06 8.33
N MET A 179 5.29 2.72 8.79
CA MET A 179 5.69 2.59 10.20
C MET A 179 5.01 1.45 10.97
N GLY A 180 4.14 0.66 10.35
CA GLY A 180 3.59 -0.55 10.99
C GLY A 180 4.70 -1.52 11.42
N SER A 181 4.64 -2.06 12.64
CA SER A 181 5.70 -2.92 13.18
C SER A 181 5.16 -4.12 13.95
N SER A 182 4.33 -3.91 14.95
CA SER A 182 3.85 -4.96 15.84
C SER A 182 2.60 -5.63 15.29
N TYR A 183 2.58 -6.96 15.22
CA TYR A 183 1.37 -7.72 14.89
C TYR A 183 0.21 -7.42 15.86
N LEU A 184 0.52 -7.24 17.14
CA LEU A 184 -0.50 -6.94 18.14
C LEU A 184 -1.15 -5.57 17.91
N ALA A 185 -0.35 -4.53 17.67
CA ALA A 185 -0.85 -3.19 17.40
C ALA A 185 -1.66 -3.15 16.09
N ASN A 186 -1.11 -3.72 15.02
CA ASN A 186 -1.80 -3.80 13.73
C ASN A 186 -3.07 -4.65 13.82
N GLY A 187 -3.03 -5.81 14.51
CA GLY A 187 -4.20 -6.67 14.69
C GLY A 187 -5.35 -5.98 15.43
N ARG A 188 -5.02 -5.12 16.41
CA ARG A 188 -6.02 -4.29 17.10
C ARG A 188 -6.53 -3.16 16.18
N PHE A 189 -5.63 -2.47 15.49
CA PHE A 189 -5.98 -1.37 14.59
C PHE A 189 -6.94 -1.83 13.47
N PHE A 190 -6.61 -2.93 12.82
CA PHE A 190 -7.43 -3.53 11.76
C PHE A 190 -8.62 -4.35 12.27
N SER A 191 -8.82 -4.41 13.58
CA SER A 191 -9.90 -5.21 14.17
C SER A 191 -9.91 -6.67 13.71
N MET A 192 -8.73 -7.30 13.59
CA MET A 192 -8.60 -8.69 13.15
C MET A 192 -9.53 -9.66 13.93
N PRO A 193 -9.71 -9.51 15.27
CA PRO A 193 -10.66 -10.34 16.01
C PRO A 193 -12.12 -10.24 15.53
N TRP A 194 -12.51 -9.12 14.91
CA TRP A 194 -13.83 -8.96 14.31
C TRP A 194 -14.00 -9.91 13.12
N TYR A 195 -13.12 -9.86 12.16
CA TYR A 195 -13.18 -10.70 10.97
C TYR A 195 -13.02 -12.18 11.29
N TYR A 196 -12.10 -12.50 12.20
CA TYR A 196 -11.91 -13.87 12.67
C TYR A 196 -13.20 -14.45 13.27
N ARG A 197 -13.89 -13.71 14.16
CA ARG A 197 -15.18 -14.13 14.70
C ARG A 197 -16.33 -14.12 13.68
N SER A 198 -16.17 -13.43 12.57
CA SER A 198 -17.11 -13.43 11.45
C SER A 198 -16.92 -14.63 10.51
N GLY A 199 -16.01 -15.54 10.83
CA GLY A 199 -15.81 -16.79 10.11
C GLY A 199 -14.66 -16.80 9.12
N TYR A 200 -13.89 -15.72 9.01
CA TYR A 200 -12.70 -15.64 8.15
C TYR A 200 -11.45 -16.13 8.87
N ASP A 201 -10.55 -16.80 8.17
CA ASP A 201 -9.15 -16.76 8.55
C ASP A 201 -8.56 -15.38 8.24
N VAL A 202 -7.58 -14.93 9.00
CA VAL A 202 -7.02 -13.59 8.83
C VAL A 202 -5.50 -13.67 8.75
N LEU A 203 -4.92 -13.10 7.70
CA LEU A 203 -3.47 -13.07 7.52
C LEU A 203 -2.97 -11.62 7.50
N LEU A 204 -2.09 -11.26 8.44
CA LEU A 204 -1.44 -9.95 8.50
C LEU A 204 -0.05 -10.05 7.87
N PHE A 205 0.10 -9.46 6.69
CA PHE A 205 1.35 -9.43 5.92
C PHE A 205 2.26 -8.29 6.39
N THR A 206 3.56 -8.55 6.49
CA THR A 206 4.55 -7.53 6.81
C THR A 206 5.22 -7.03 5.53
N LEU A 207 5.06 -5.74 5.25
CA LEU A 207 5.69 -5.07 4.11
C LEU A 207 7.24 -5.13 4.20
N PRO A 208 7.95 -5.08 3.06
CA PRO A 208 9.40 -4.94 3.06
C PRO A 208 9.87 -3.83 3.99
N PHE A 209 11.01 -4.01 4.61
CA PHE A 209 11.66 -3.06 5.55
C PHE A 209 10.84 -2.66 6.78
N HIS A 210 9.70 -3.31 7.05
CA HIS A 210 8.88 -3.03 8.24
C HIS A 210 8.99 -4.13 9.29
N GLY A 211 8.76 -3.74 10.54
CA GLY A 211 8.74 -4.67 11.67
C GLY A 211 9.98 -5.56 11.73
N GLN A 212 9.76 -6.88 11.70
CA GLN A 212 10.85 -7.86 11.71
C GLN A 212 11.63 -7.96 10.39
N ARG A 213 11.19 -7.28 9.33
CA ARG A 213 11.91 -7.15 8.05
C ARG A 213 12.78 -5.88 8.00
N ALA A 214 12.67 -5.00 8.99
CA ALA A 214 13.55 -3.84 9.09
C ALA A 214 14.99 -4.26 9.32
N GLU A 215 15.93 -3.61 8.65
CA GLU A 215 17.35 -3.84 8.86
C GLU A 215 17.78 -3.31 10.24
N LYS A 216 18.81 -3.93 10.83
CA LYS A 216 19.23 -3.64 12.22
C LYS A 216 19.56 -2.18 12.49
N CYS A 217 20.06 -1.46 11.47
CA CYS A 217 20.42 -0.04 11.59
C CYS A 217 19.28 0.92 11.18
N SER A 218 18.07 0.41 10.90
CA SER A 218 16.95 1.26 10.54
C SER A 218 16.51 2.10 11.72
N PRO A 219 16.42 3.44 11.59
CA PRO A 219 16.01 4.32 12.67
C PRO A 219 14.54 4.13 13.08
N PHE A 220 13.71 3.61 12.17
CA PHE A 220 12.31 3.26 12.40
C PHE A 220 11.82 2.22 11.39
N SER A 221 10.68 1.61 11.67
CA SER A 221 10.03 0.63 10.80
C SER A 221 9.60 1.27 9.47
N GLY A 222 10.04 0.72 8.34
CA GLY A 222 9.76 1.25 7.01
C GLY A 222 10.81 2.22 6.44
N PHE A 223 11.84 2.58 7.21
CA PHE A 223 12.90 3.47 6.73
C PHE A 223 13.52 3.01 5.40
N GLY A 224 13.72 1.70 5.23
CA GLY A 224 14.31 1.11 4.04
C GLY A 224 13.54 1.40 2.74
N TYR A 225 12.23 1.71 2.81
CA TYR A 225 11.46 2.13 1.63
C TYR A 225 12.04 3.38 0.96
N PHE A 226 12.63 4.28 1.73
CA PHE A 226 13.15 5.57 1.24
C PHE A 226 14.69 5.63 1.27
N ALA A 227 15.34 4.76 2.01
CA ALA A 227 16.80 4.75 2.15
C ALA A 227 17.54 4.47 0.83
N GLY A 228 16.83 3.86 -0.13
CA GLY A 228 17.33 3.57 -1.47
C GLY A 228 17.11 4.66 -2.50
N GLY A 229 16.58 5.84 -2.12
CA GLY A 229 16.12 6.84 -3.07
C GLY A 229 14.81 6.43 -3.76
N LEU A 230 14.52 7.07 -4.89
CA LEU A 230 13.31 6.78 -5.67
C LEU A 230 13.35 5.39 -6.30
N SER A 231 14.51 4.96 -6.77
CA SER A 231 14.75 3.60 -7.28
C SER A 231 14.53 2.55 -6.20
N GLY A 232 14.99 2.81 -4.96
CA GLY A 232 14.76 1.94 -3.81
C GLY A 232 13.28 1.86 -3.44
N PHE A 233 12.54 2.95 -3.58
CA PHE A 233 11.09 2.96 -3.38
C PHE A 233 10.38 2.09 -4.44
N ALA A 234 10.75 2.23 -5.71
CA ALA A 234 10.20 1.41 -6.79
C ALA A 234 10.43 -0.10 -6.54
N GLU A 235 11.65 -0.50 -6.17
CA GLU A 235 11.96 -1.90 -5.85
C GLU A 235 11.27 -2.39 -4.58
N SER A 236 11.09 -1.52 -3.57
CA SER A 236 10.33 -1.87 -2.36
C SER A 236 8.86 -2.18 -2.67
N MET A 237 8.25 -1.43 -3.57
CA MET A 237 6.89 -1.68 -4.04
C MET A 237 6.81 -2.95 -4.89
N ALA A 238 7.77 -3.15 -5.79
CA ALA A 238 7.86 -4.38 -6.59
C ALA A 238 8.02 -5.63 -5.70
N GLN A 239 8.90 -5.56 -4.69
CA GLN A 239 9.06 -6.65 -3.73
C GLN A 239 7.80 -6.87 -2.89
N ALA A 240 7.10 -5.82 -2.48
CA ALA A 240 5.86 -5.94 -1.71
C ALA A 240 4.80 -6.72 -2.51
N VAL A 241 4.65 -6.42 -3.80
CA VAL A 241 3.75 -7.12 -4.71
C VAL A 241 4.19 -8.58 -4.91
N HIS A 242 5.46 -8.81 -5.22
CA HIS A 242 6.01 -10.15 -5.45
C HIS A 242 5.85 -11.05 -4.22
N ASP A 243 6.25 -10.56 -3.04
CA ASP A 243 6.19 -11.33 -1.79
C ASP A 243 4.74 -11.61 -1.37
N PHE A 244 3.82 -10.66 -1.61
CA PHE A 244 2.41 -10.90 -1.33
C PHE A 244 1.81 -11.93 -2.28
N ARG A 245 2.18 -11.93 -3.56
CA ARG A 245 1.77 -12.98 -4.51
C ARG A 245 2.30 -14.36 -4.09
N SER A 246 3.51 -14.44 -3.52
CA SER A 246 4.01 -15.67 -2.88
C SER A 246 3.17 -16.10 -1.68
N VAL A 247 2.62 -15.16 -0.91
CA VAL A 247 1.65 -15.48 0.16
C VAL A 247 0.36 -16.04 -0.43
N ILE A 248 -0.16 -15.51 -1.53
CA ILE A 248 -1.33 -16.08 -2.24
C ILE A 248 -1.03 -17.51 -2.68
N ASP A 249 0.16 -17.77 -3.25
CA ASP A 249 0.58 -19.13 -3.65
C ASP A 249 0.58 -20.09 -2.44
N HIS A 250 1.12 -19.64 -1.30
CA HIS A 250 1.08 -20.43 -0.06
C HIS A 250 -0.35 -20.73 0.39
N LEU A 251 -1.22 -19.73 0.45
CA LEU A 251 -2.61 -19.90 0.87
C LEU A 251 -3.35 -20.89 -0.05
N ARG A 252 -3.21 -20.75 -1.36
CA ARG A 252 -3.78 -21.68 -2.33
C ARG A 252 -3.24 -23.10 -2.15
N HIS A 253 -1.93 -23.25 -1.94
CA HIS A 253 -1.29 -24.55 -1.71
C HIS A 253 -1.79 -25.21 -0.40
N THR A 254 -2.21 -24.45 0.60
CA THR A 254 -2.76 -24.95 1.85
C THR A 254 -4.29 -25.15 1.81
N GLY A 255 -4.93 -25.00 0.65
CA GLY A 255 -6.34 -25.27 0.45
C GLY A 255 -7.27 -24.07 0.67
N VAL A 256 -6.75 -22.87 0.80
CA VAL A 256 -7.58 -21.65 0.86
C VAL A 256 -8.13 -21.36 -0.54
N GLU A 257 -9.44 -21.44 -0.72
CA GLU A 257 -10.08 -21.24 -2.02
C GLU A 257 -10.38 -19.76 -2.32
N ARG A 258 -10.73 -18.97 -1.30
CA ARG A 258 -11.16 -17.58 -1.47
C ARG A 258 -10.28 -16.65 -0.63
N ILE A 259 -9.70 -15.65 -1.29
CA ILE A 259 -8.77 -14.70 -0.72
C ILE A 259 -9.25 -13.27 -0.99
N ALA A 260 -9.45 -12.49 0.06
CA ALA A 260 -9.69 -11.06 -0.06
C ALA A 260 -8.51 -10.27 0.50
N LEU A 261 -8.35 -9.05 0.04
CA LEU A 261 -7.25 -8.17 0.43
C LEU A 261 -7.74 -6.82 0.92
N THR A 262 -7.22 -6.37 2.05
CA THR A 262 -7.39 -4.99 2.54
C THR A 262 -6.06 -4.44 3.04
N GLY A 263 -5.93 -3.13 3.09
CA GLY A 263 -4.75 -2.49 3.66
C GLY A 263 -4.98 -1.01 3.87
N LEU A 264 -4.20 -0.41 4.78
CA LEU A 264 -4.30 1.02 5.11
C LEU A 264 -3.13 1.79 4.49
N SER A 265 -3.39 2.99 3.95
CA SER A 265 -2.33 3.91 3.54
C SER A 265 -1.39 3.27 2.52
N LEU A 266 -0.10 3.08 2.86
CA LEU A 266 0.86 2.29 2.07
C LEU A 266 0.37 0.85 1.83
N GLY A 267 -0.34 0.25 2.80
CA GLY A 267 -1.00 -1.05 2.61
C GLY A 267 -2.18 -0.97 1.65
N GLY A 268 -2.95 0.11 1.67
CA GLY A 268 -4.01 0.42 0.71
C GLY A 268 -3.45 0.61 -0.70
N TYR A 269 -2.33 1.31 -0.81
CA TYR A 269 -1.57 1.46 -2.04
C TYR A 269 -1.11 0.12 -2.61
N THR A 270 -0.46 -0.69 -1.78
CA THR A 270 -0.01 -2.03 -2.16
C THR A 270 -1.20 -2.91 -2.56
N SER A 271 -2.32 -2.83 -1.82
CA SER A 271 -3.54 -3.61 -2.14
C SER A 271 -4.13 -3.22 -3.49
N ALA A 272 -4.17 -1.92 -3.82
CA ALA A 272 -4.64 -1.44 -5.11
C ALA A 272 -3.73 -1.91 -6.25
N LEU A 273 -2.41 -1.90 -6.02
CA LEU A 273 -1.45 -2.37 -7.02
C LEU A 273 -1.53 -3.89 -7.23
N VAL A 274 -1.65 -4.68 -6.14
CA VAL A 274 -1.86 -6.13 -6.23
C VAL A 274 -3.13 -6.45 -7.02
N ALA A 275 -4.23 -5.71 -6.80
CA ALA A 275 -5.48 -5.89 -7.53
C ALA A 275 -5.36 -5.62 -9.04
N SER A 276 -4.30 -4.91 -9.44
CA SER A 276 -4.02 -4.64 -10.87
C SER A 276 -3.12 -5.70 -11.51
N VAL A 277 -2.47 -6.57 -10.72
CA VAL A 277 -1.49 -7.54 -11.24
C VAL A 277 -1.82 -8.99 -10.91
N ASP A 278 -2.81 -9.26 -10.05
CA ASP A 278 -3.19 -10.62 -9.65
C ASP A 278 -4.70 -10.80 -9.70
N ASP A 279 -5.16 -11.79 -10.46
CA ASP A 279 -6.57 -12.10 -10.71
C ASP A 279 -7.17 -13.12 -9.72
N ARG A 280 -6.38 -13.60 -8.76
CA ARG A 280 -6.78 -14.65 -7.81
C ARG A 280 -7.48 -14.12 -6.55
N LEU A 281 -7.63 -12.80 -6.43
CA LEU A 281 -8.38 -12.19 -5.34
C LEU A 281 -9.88 -12.23 -5.61
N GLU A 282 -10.67 -12.55 -4.58
CA GLU A 282 -12.13 -12.47 -4.65
C GLU A 282 -12.67 -11.06 -4.40
N ALA A 283 -11.99 -10.30 -3.56
CA ALA A 283 -12.36 -8.92 -3.26
C ALA A 283 -11.14 -8.09 -2.80
N VAL A 284 -11.19 -6.78 -3.02
CA VAL A 284 -10.17 -5.85 -2.56
C VAL A 284 -10.77 -4.60 -1.92
N ILE A 285 -10.22 -4.19 -0.77
CA ILE A 285 -10.72 -3.03 0.00
C ILE A 285 -9.54 -2.16 0.44
N PRO A 286 -8.97 -1.29 -0.44
CA PRO A 286 -8.01 -0.27 -0.02
C PRO A 286 -8.65 0.72 0.95
N ASN A 287 -7.99 0.98 2.07
CA ASN A 287 -8.44 1.90 3.11
C ASN A 287 -7.48 3.10 3.18
N CYS A 288 -8.00 4.30 3.03
CA CYS A 288 -7.22 5.54 2.94
C CYS A 288 -5.98 5.39 2.02
N PRO A 289 -6.14 4.90 0.77
CA PRO A 289 -5.00 4.57 -0.06
C PRO A 289 -4.25 5.81 -0.50
N VAL A 290 -2.93 5.72 -0.56
CA VAL A 290 -2.12 6.58 -1.41
C VAL A 290 -2.13 5.98 -2.81
N VAL A 291 -2.26 6.78 -3.86
CA VAL A 291 -2.21 6.27 -5.24
C VAL A 291 -1.27 7.08 -6.13
N THR A 292 -1.01 8.33 -5.79
CA THR A 292 -0.07 9.21 -6.49
C THR A 292 1.00 9.72 -5.51
N PRO A 293 2.10 8.98 -5.29
CA PRO A 293 3.13 9.39 -4.33
C PRO A 293 3.78 10.73 -4.68
N ALA A 294 3.87 11.08 -5.95
CA ALA A 294 4.42 12.36 -6.39
C ALA A 294 3.65 13.54 -5.78
N THR A 295 2.31 13.53 -5.84
CA THR A 295 1.47 14.59 -5.26
C THR A 295 1.47 14.56 -3.74
N MET A 296 1.60 13.37 -3.13
CA MET A 296 1.73 13.25 -1.68
C MET A 296 3.01 13.91 -1.17
N PHE A 297 4.14 13.71 -1.84
CA PHE A 297 5.40 14.34 -1.45
C PHE A 297 5.31 15.86 -1.42
N ASP A 298 4.55 16.49 -2.32
CA ASP A 298 4.39 17.94 -2.36
C ASP A 298 3.71 18.51 -1.09
N GLN A 299 2.86 17.74 -0.45
CA GLN A 299 2.07 18.17 0.71
C GLN A 299 2.74 17.90 2.05
N TRP A 300 3.77 17.06 2.07
CA TRP A 300 4.40 16.61 3.31
C TRP A 300 5.53 17.57 3.75
N PHE A 301 5.14 18.73 4.30
CA PHE A 301 6.10 19.66 4.89
C PHE A 301 6.66 19.08 6.22
N PRO A 302 8.00 19.11 6.48
CA PRO A 302 9.06 19.74 5.70
C PRO A 302 9.74 18.83 4.65
N ALA A 303 9.39 17.54 4.52
CA ALA A 303 10.03 16.63 3.57
C ALA A 303 9.92 17.11 2.11
N ASN A 304 8.85 17.80 1.75
CA ASN A 304 8.69 18.41 0.43
C ASN A 304 9.81 19.41 0.08
N LYS A 305 10.35 20.14 1.07
CA LYS A 305 11.47 21.04 0.85
C LYS A 305 12.76 20.29 0.56
N LEU A 306 12.94 19.12 1.20
CA LEU A 306 14.08 18.25 0.94
C LEU A 306 13.98 17.61 -0.47
N VAL A 307 12.80 17.17 -0.87
CA VAL A 307 12.56 16.67 -2.24
C VAL A 307 12.84 17.78 -3.26
N GLY A 308 12.30 18.98 -3.05
CA GLY A 308 12.57 20.14 -3.91
C GLY A 308 14.05 20.49 -4.02
N LEU A 309 14.78 20.44 -2.89
CA LEU A 309 16.22 20.65 -2.87
C LEU A 309 16.96 19.54 -3.63
N GLY A 310 16.57 18.28 -3.42
CA GLY A 310 17.13 17.13 -4.13
C GLY A 310 16.97 17.26 -5.64
N LEU A 311 15.78 17.64 -6.11
CA LEU A 311 15.54 17.90 -7.54
C LEU A 311 16.37 19.09 -8.06
N ALA A 312 16.43 20.19 -7.32
CA ALA A 312 17.21 21.37 -7.73
C ALA A 312 18.72 21.11 -7.81
N LEU A 313 19.24 20.18 -7.02
CA LEU A 313 20.66 19.84 -6.97
C LEU A 313 21.01 18.61 -7.82
N SER A 314 20.01 17.90 -8.35
CA SER A 314 20.19 16.72 -9.21
C SER A 314 19.93 17.03 -10.67
N SER A 315 20.23 16.07 -11.55
CA SER A 315 19.84 16.12 -12.96
C SER A 315 18.39 15.66 -13.22
N ILE A 316 17.62 15.35 -12.15
CA ILE A 316 16.26 14.84 -12.23
C ILE A 316 15.29 16.01 -12.19
N ASN A 317 14.45 16.13 -13.19
CA ASN A 317 13.37 17.11 -13.21
C ASN A 317 12.03 16.49 -12.70
N ARG A 318 10.98 17.31 -12.64
CA ARG A 318 9.66 16.85 -12.17
C ARG A 318 9.03 15.80 -13.08
N ASP A 319 9.25 15.89 -14.38
CA ASP A 319 8.70 14.94 -15.36
C ASP A 319 9.41 13.59 -15.23
N ASP A 320 10.75 13.58 -15.07
CA ASP A 320 11.51 12.37 -14.77
C ASP A 320 10.99 11.67 -13.50
N LEU A 321 10.71 12.48 -12.44
CA LEU A 321 10.15 11.98 -11.20
C LEU A 321 8.77 11.35 -11.40
N ASN A 322 7.85 12.05 -12.05
CA ASN A 322 6.49 11.58 -12.31
C ASN A 322 6.49 10.31 -13.16
N ALA A 323 7.30 10.29 -14.24
CA ALA A 323 7.43 9.14 -15.12
C ALA A 323 7.96 7.90 -14.38
N GLY A 324 9.02 8.05 -13.56
CA GLY A 324 9.56 6.94 -12.76
C GLY A 324 8.60 6.43 -11.70
N LEU A 325 7.85 7.32 -11.03
CA LEU A 325 6.85 6.96 -10.02
C LEU A 325 5.58 6.32 -10.63
N ALA A 326 5.31 6.53 -11.93
CA ALA A 326 4.20 5.89 -12.63
C ALA A 326 4.34 4.36 -12.64
N TYR A 327 5.55 3.81 -12.59
CA TYR A 327 5.84 2.38 -12.56
C TYR A 327 5.04 1.62 -11.49
N HIS A 328 4.94 2.14 -10.30
CA HIS A 328 4.19 1.48 -9.22
C HIS A 328 2.88 2.21 -8.86
N CYS A 329 2.45 3.17 -9.68
CA CYS A 329 1.17 3.84 -9.50
C CYS A 329 0.01 2.91 -9.93
N PRO A 330 -0.95 2.57 -9.05
CA PRO A 330 -2.07 1.70 -9.42
C PRO A 330 -2.96 2.30 -10.52
N LEU A 331 -2.94 3.62 -10.72
CA LEU A 331 -3.66 4.29 -11.80
C LEU A 331 -3.04 4.00 -13.19
N ASN A 332 -1.82 3.47 -13.24
CA ASN A 332 -1.15 3.11 -14.48
C ASN A 332 -1.59 1.74 -15.04
N TYR A 333 -2.32 0.95 -14.25
CA TYR A 333 -2.71 -0.41 -14.59
C TYR A 333 -4.21 -0.61 -14.35
N ARG A 334 -4.88 -1.36 -15.23
CA ARG A 334 -6.28 -1.73 -15.03
C ARG A 334 -6.42 -2.77 -13.93
N PRO A 335 -7.43 -2.68 -13.05
CA PRO A 335 -7.67 -3.70 -12.05
C PRO A 335 -8.12 -5.01 -12.69
N GLN A 336 -7.64 -6.15 -12.18
CA GLN A 336 -8.01 -7.48 -12.66
C GLN A 336 -9.37 -7.95 -12.11
N LEU A 337 -9.81 -7.38 -10.98
CA LEU A 337 -11.09 -7.74 -10.37
C LEU A 337 -12.26 -7.00 -11.02
N PRO A 338 -13.44 -7.62 -11.12
CA PRO A 338 -14.68 -6.96 -11.51
C PRO A 338 -15.03 -5.79 -10.58
N LYS A 339 -15.79 -4.82 -11.09
CA LYS A 339 -16.18 -3.59 -10.36
C LYS A 339 -16.89 -3.88 -9.03
N ASP A 340 -17.77 -4.85 -9.00
CA ASP A 340 -18.57 -5.26 -7.84
C ASP A 340 -17.73 -5.91 -6.73
N ARG A 341 -16.51 -6.35 -7.04
CA ARG A 341 -15.55 -6.93 -6.08
C ARG A 341 -14.52 -5.93 -5.55
N ARG A 342 -14.69 -4.67 -5.87
CA ARG A 342 -13.81 -3.56 -5.44
C ARG A 342 -14.58 -2.59 -4.54
N MET A 343 -14.00 -2.25 -3.39
CA MET A 343 -14.54 -1.25 -2.47
C MET A 343 -13.41 -0.37 -1.97
N ILE A 344 -13.64 0.93 -1.86
CA ILE A 344 -12.67 1.88 -1.31
C ILE A 344 -13.23 2.48 -0.04
N ILE A 345 -12.38 2.67 0.98
CA ILE A 345 -12.72 3.35 2.22
C ILE A 345 -11.84 4.58 2.37
N THR A 346 -12.41 5.71 2.75
CA THR A 346 -11.66 6.96 2.95
C THR A 346 -12.20 7.78 4.12
N GLY A 347 -11.30 8.47 4.82
CA GLY A 347 -11.64 9.42 5.88
C GLY A 347 -11.74 10.84 5.34
N LEU A 348 -12.85 11.55 5.59
CA LEU A 348 -13.03 12.94 5.13
C LEU A 348 -12.02 13.91 5.76
N ALA A 349 -11.55 13.59 6.96
CA ALA A 349 -10.58 14.37 7.69
C ALA A 349 -9.12 13.97 7.41
N ASP A 350 -8.88 12.98 6.55
CA ASP A 350 -7.54 12.50 6.25
C ASP A 350 -6.69 13.60 5.62
N ARG A 351 -5.54 13.85 6.23
CA ARG A 351 -4.52 14.83 5.77
C ARG A 351 -3.16 14.17 5.53
N MET A 352 -3.05 12.87 5.78
CA MET A 352 -1.87 12.08 5.44
C MET A 352 -2.00 11.51 4.02
N ALA A 353 -3.12 10.86 3.71
CA ALA A 353 -3.54 10.47 2.37
C ALA A 353 -4.89 11.13 2.07
N PRO A 354 -4.91 12.37 1.56
CA PRO A 354 -6.14 13.13 1.39
C PRO A 354 -7.21 12.37 0.61
N PRO A 355 -8.52 12.60 0.89
CA PRO A 355 -9.63 11.89 0.24
C PRO A 355 -9.57 11.91 -1.29
N GLY A 356 -8.94 12.93 -1.87
CA GLY A 356 -8.69 13.01 -3.32
C GLY A 356 -7.92 11.83 -3.88
N GLN A 357 -7.01 11.22 -3.10
CA GLN A 357 -6.31 10.00 -3.51
C GLN A 357 -7.30 8.84 -3.70
N ALA A 358 -8.25 8.70 -2.78
CA ALA A 358 -9.30 7.69 -2.88
C ALA A 358 -10.26 7.96 -4.04
N VAL A 359 -10.60 9.23 -4.31
CA VAL A 359 -11.44 9.64 -5.45
C VAL A 359 -10.77 9.31 -6.77
N LEU A 360 -9.47 9.60 -6.93
CA LEU A 360 -8.72 9.22 -8.13
C LEU A 360 -8.77 7.71 -8.39
N LEU A 361 -8.56 6.91 -7.35
CA LEU A 361 -8.67 5.45 -7.46
C LEU A 361 -10.10 5.01 -7.79
N TRP A 362 -11.10 5.65 -7.18
CA TRP A 362 -12.50 5.35 -7.40
C TRP A 362 -12.94 5.62 -8.84
N GLU A 363 -12.52 6.74 -9.41
CA GLU A 363 -12.76 7.05 -10.82
C GLU A 363 -12.07 6.04 -11.74
N HIS A 364 -10.79 5.76 -11.48
CA HIS A 364 -10.02 4.76 -12.23
C HIS A 364 -10.63 3.34 -12.11
N TRP A 365 -11.29 3.04 -11.01
CA TRP A 365 -11.95 1.77 -10.75
C TRP A 365 -13.44 1.76 -11.14
N ASP A 366 -13.81 2.53 -12.16
CA ASP A 366 -15.16 2.60 -12.74
C ASP A 366 -16.24 3.02 -11.73
N ARG A 367 -15.87 3.81 -10.72
CA ARG A 367 -16.76 4.22 -9.64
C ARG A 367 -17.35 3.02 -8.89
N CYS A 368 -16.49 2.15 -8.41
CA CYS A 368 -16.84 0.98 -7.58
C CYS A 368 -17.48 1.40 -6.23
N ALA A 369 -17.71 0.45 -5.33
CA ALA A 369 -18.23 0.79 -4.00
C ALA A 369 -17.25 1.73 -3.27
N LEU A 370 -17.77 2.84 -2.75
CA LEU A 370 -17.04 3.83 -1.95
C LEU A 370 -17.73 4.04 -0.62
N HIS A 371 -16.98 3.92 0.46
CA HIS A 371 -17.42 4.28 1.80
C HIS A 371 -16.52 5.35 2.39
N TRP A 372 -17.13 6.39 2.92
CA TRP A 372 -16.43 7.45 3.63
C TRP A 372 -16.86 7.50 5.11
N PHE A 373 -15.99 8.03 5.95
CA PHE A 373 -16.27 8.26 7.36
C PHE A 373 -15.72 9.63 7.81
N PRO A 374 -16.31 10.27 8.85
CA PRO A 374 -15.91 11.62 9.26
C PRO A 374 -14.56 11.69 9.98
N GLY A 375 -13.88 10.55 10.23
CA GLY A 375 -12.58 10.48 10.88
C GLY A 375 -11.40 10.79 9.94
N SER A 376 -10.20 10.57 10.45
CA SER A 376 -8.93 10.84 9.78
C SER A 376 -8.18 9.56 9.42
N HIS A 377 -6.92 9.72 8.98
CA HIS A 377 -6.04 8.62 8.58
C HIS A 377 -5.86 7.55 9.67
N VAL A 378 -5.77 7.97 10.92
CA VAL A 378 -5.53 7.08 12.09
C VAL A 378 -6.75 6.99 13.01
N LEU A 379 -7.54 8.07 13.10
CA LEU A 379 -8.70 8.12 13.98
C LEU A 379 -9.97 7.74 13.21
N HIS A 380 -10.29 6.47 13.23
CA HIS A 380 -11.48 5.90 12.59
C HIS A 380 -12.70 6.01 13.52
N THR A 381 -13.33 7.17 13.53
CA THR A 381 -14.39 7.53 14.50
C THR A 381 -15.68 6.73 14.37
N SER A 382 -15.95 6.12 13.23
CA SER A 382 -17.15 5.28 12.99
C SER A 382 -16.74 3.83 12.68
N GLN A 383 -15.77 3.29 13.43
CA GLN A 383 -15.16 2.01 13.12
C GLN A 383 -16.16 0.86 12.98
N LEU A 384 -17.18 0.78 13.83
CA LEU A 384 -18.17 -0.30 13.75
C LEU A 384 -19.00 -0.25 12.46
N ASP A 385 -19.29 0.93 11.93
CA ASP A 385 -20.11 1.07 10.73
C ASP A 385 -19.34 0.62 9.49
N TYR A 386 -18.09 1.03 9.37
CA TYR A 386 -17.32 0.58 8.22
C TYR A 386 -16.92 -0.90 8.35
N LEU A 387 -16.67 -1.44 9.55
CA LEU A 387 -16.44 -2.87 9.74
C LEU A 387 -17.65 -3.70 9.32
N ARG A 388 -18.87 -3.28 9.67
CA ARG A 388 -20.10 -3.93 9.22
C ARG A 388 -20.24 -3.86 7.70
N ARG A 389 -19.95 -2.70 7.09
CA ARG A 389 -19.99 -2.54 5.63
C ARG A 389 -18.96 -3.41 4.93
N MET A 390 -17.71 -3.44 5.42
CA MET A 390 -16.69 -4.33 4.88
C MET A 390 -17.12 -5.80 4.99
N THR A 391 -17.60 -6.21 6.16
CA THR A 391 -18.05 -7.59 6.37
C THR A 391 -19.22 -7.95 5.45
N SER A 392 -20.21 -7.07 5.33
CA SER A 392 -21.36 -7.29 4.42
C SER A 392 -20.91 -7.39 2.96
N PHE A 393 -19.96 -6.54 2.55
CA PHE A 393 -19.39 -6.59 1.20
C PHE A 393 -18.63 -7.89 0.97
N LEU A 394 -17.77 -8.29 1.91
CA LEU A 394 -16.98 -9.52 1.81
C LEU A 394 -17.86 -10.77 1.80
N ASN A 395 -18.91 -10.82 2.62
CA ASN A 395 -19.79 -11.98 2.71
C ASN A 395 -20.41 -12.35 1.36
N GLY A 396 -20.71 -11.37 0.51
CA GLY A 396 -21.26 -11.62 -0.83
C GLY A 396 -20.31 -12.35 -1.79
N PHE A 397 -19.02 -12.52 -1.44
CA PHE A 397 -18.03 -13.16 -2.31
C PHE A 397 -17.22 -14.25 -1.61
N MET A 398 -17.19 -14.22 -0.29
CA MET A 398 -16.26 -15.02 0.51
C MET A 398 -16.95 -16.18 1.25
N LEU A 399 -18.21 -16.06 1.65
CA LEU A 399 -18.88 -17.03 2.53
C LEU A 399 -20.00 -17.85 1.88
N ASP A 400 -20.32 -17.61 0.60
CA ASP A 400 -21.36 -18.35 -0.14
C ASP A 400 -20.86 -19.71 -0.67
#